data_780bc3d8e77304a7d98ad4afa5dc3c39
#
_entry.id   780bc3d8e77304a7d98ad4afa5dc3c39
#
_cell.length_a   1.000
_cell.length_b   1.000
_cell.length_c   1.000
_cell.angle_alpha   90.00
_cell.angle_beta   90.00
_cell.angle_gamma   90.00
#
_symmetry.space_group_name_H-M   'P 1'
#
loop_
_entity.id
_entity.type
_entity.pdbx_description
1 polymer ?
#
loop_
_entity_poly.entity_id
_entity_poly.type
_entity_poly.pdbx_seq_one_letter_code
_entity_poly.pdbx_strand_id
1 'polypeptide(L)'
;MTQLSPRWLRVLVLWLCVPAAGIAQEVPVIEHELENGLKLLLVPRPGDPNVTAGWMSRVGSVYERPGITGVAHLFEHMMFKGTHTIGTQDIEEDLQIIEALDAVKADLQIEDAILLQAHRLGQIDDPQDPDVRSPRHAALLEQFDELLARQSELLIKEDFSRIYTAQGASGMNAMTSYDFTMYFVNVPANKLELWFWMESDRLLNPVFREFYAERAVVHEERRLSTDSTPIGKYQEQFNAMFWESSPYSWPIVGWPSDLEGMTRDEALAFFDVYYAPNNLAAALVGDFDPDHAIALAERYFGRLSRGARPPLEPRTREMPQLAEKRMVAYAETNPQVVIRYHSVPDGHVDEPALVVLGQLLNGRTGRLYKGLVEDQQVATNASGGQSGFKFEGMFEVRGTAKQGRTPEDVEAAIYAELEKLKTESVSDRELQKVKNQNAAGNFRDLRGNFLLMMQLLIRENNRGWETINTDPSLYDAVTADDIMRVATTYLTPETRAVAIYYREAGDSTEDPLLEGLDDAERQQVSQIRTMIRQMDEAALKQFLAQAEQAGAQVPPESQDMAAAIRDLVTQRLEELGGGR
;
A
#
# COMPACT_ATOMS: atom_id res chain seq x y z
N MET A 1 25.91 56.81 -71.19
CA MET A 1 26.70 56.86 -69.96
C MET A 1 25.78 57.42 -68.90
N THR A 2 25.15 56.57 -68.16
CA THR A 2 24.48 56.93 -66.84
C THR A 2 24.28 55.66 -66.06
N GLN A 3 24.96 55.57 -64.93
CA GLN A 3 24.95 54.44 -64.00
C GLN A 3 23.67 54.45 -63.23
N LEU A 4 22.98 53.32 -63.16
CA LEU A 4 21.88 53.03 -62.22
C LEU A 4 22.41 52.24 -61.04
N SER A 5 22.26 52.76 -59.82
CA SER A 5 22.58 52.12 -58.56
C SER A 5 21.43 51.19 -58.12
N PRO A 6 21.66 50.00 -57.55
CA PRO A 6 20.60 49.14 -57.05
C PRO A 6 20.23 49.53 -55.60
N ARG A 7 18.95 49.84 -55.36
CA ARG A 7 18.35 49.99 -54.03
C ARG A 7 18.13 48.61 -53.42
N TRP A 8 18.81 48.34 -52.33
CA TRP A 8 18.58 47.16 -51.51
C TRP A 8 17.27 47.35 -50.70
N LEU A 9 16.27 46.52 -51.02
CA LEU A 9 15.05 46.36 -50.19
C LEU A 9 15.42 45.51 -48.97
N ARG A 10 15.48 46.12 -47.78
CA ARG A 10 15.56 45.39 -46.52
C ARG A 10 14.14 44.93 -46.12
N VAL A 11 13.84 43.67 -46.35
CA VAL A 11 12.66 43.01 -45.77
C VAL A 11 12.94 42.72 -44.32
N LEU A 12 12.27 43.44 -43.40
CA LEU A 12 12.25 43.18 -41.98
C LEU A 12 11.30 41.99 -41.75
N VAL A 13 11.83 40.79 -41.54
CA VAL A 13 11.05 39.65 -41.06
C VAL A 13 10.85 39.84 -39.58
N LEU A 14 9.65 40.33 -39.17
CA LEU A 14 9.21 40.26 -37.80
C LEU A 14 8.92 38.79 -37.47
N TRP A 15 9.81 38.16 -36.70
CA TRP A 15 9.49 36.93 -35.98
C TRP A 15 8.47 37.26 -34.90
N LEU A 16 7.20 36.95 -35.15
CA LEU A 16 6.20 36.84 -34.13
C LEU A 16 6.59 35.63 -33.25
N CYS A 17 7.25 35.88 -32.11
CA CYS A 17 7.27 34.93 -31.01
C CYS A 17 5.85 34.78 -30.49
N VAL A 18 5.08 33.87 -31.05
CA VAL A 18 3.91 33.33 -30.40
C VAL A 18 4.48 32.55 -29.19
N PRO A 19 4.17 32.91 -27.95
CA PRO A 19 4.50 32.04 -26.84
C PRO A 19 3.81 30.71 -27.17
N ALA A 20 4.58 29.65 -27.34
CA ALA A 20 4.04 28.31 -27.31
C ALA A 20 3.47 28.14 -25.89
N ALA A 21 2.20 28.46 -25.72
CA ALA A 21 1.44 27.94 -24.59
C ALA A 21 1.70 26.44 -24.64
N GLY A 22 2.40 25.92 -23.66
CA GLY A 22 2.60 24.48 -23.53
C GLY A 22 1.23 23.84 -23.58
N ILE A 23 0.93 23.16 -24.67
CA ILE A 23 -0.29 22.35 -24.77
C ILE A 23 -0.07 21.29 -23.70
N ALA A 24 -0.73 21.42 -22.57
CA ALA A 24 -0.82 20.33 -21.61
C ALA A 24 -1.31 19.13 -22.42
N GLN A 25 -0.62 18.00 -22.30
CA GLN A 25 -0.99 16.79 -23.02
C GLN A 25 -2.33 16.34 -22.44
N GLU A 26 -3.42 16.58 -23.18
CA GLU A 26 -4.76 16.12 -22.81
C GLU A 26 -4.82 14.60 -23.03
N VAL A 27 -5.33 13.88 -22.02
CA VAL A 27 -5.64 12.46 -22.13
C VAL A 27 -7.04 12.32 -22.72
N PRO A 28 -7.17 11.80 -23.95
CA PRO A 28 -8.48 11.64 -24.60
C PRO A 28 -9.18 10.41 -24.03
N VAL A 29 -9.98 10.59 -22.99
CA VAL A 29 -10.76 9.50 -22.37
C VAL A 29 -12.14 9.46 -23.00
N ILE A 30 -12.57 8.26 -23.40
CA ILE A 30 -13.94 7.97 -23.80
C ILE A 30 -14.62 7.36 -22.59
N GLU A 31 -15.61 8.07 -22.04
CA GLU A 31 -16.44 7.60 -20.93
C GLU A 31 -17.69 6.94 -21.45
N HIS A 32 -18.06 5.80 -20.85
CA HIS A 32 -19.34 5.13 -21.10
C HIS A 32 -19.87 4.57 -19.77
N GLU A 33 -21.14 4.85 -19.45
CA GLU A 33 -21.82 4.32 -18.28
C GLU A 33 -22.87 3.30 -18.71
N LEU A 34 -22.78 2.07 -18.20
CA LEU A 34 -23.74 1.01 -18.46
C LEU A 34 -25.07 1.30 -17.73
N GLU A 35 -26.18 0.71 -18.18
CA GLU A 35 -27.49 0.86 -17.52
C GLU A 35 -27.48 0.46 -16.04
N ASN A 36 -26.64 -0.50 -15.65
CA ASN A 36 -26.48 -0.91 -14.26
C ASN A 36 -25.59 0.05 -13.42
N GLY A 37 -25.04 1.10 -14.04
CA GLY A 37 -24.27 2.14 -13.37
C GLY A 37 -22.76 1.88 -13.28
N LEU A 38 -22.24 0.83 -13.90
CA LEU A 38 -20.79 0.63 -14.01
C LEU A 38 -20.22 1.64 -15.01
N LYS A 39 -19.21 2.39 -14.61
CA LYS A 39 -18.52 3.37 -15.44
C LYS A 39 -17.31 2.74 -16.12
N LEU A 40 -17.18 2.94 -17.43
CA LEU A 40 -16.05 2.49 -18.24
C LEU A 40 -15.27 3.67 -18.79
N LEU A 41 -13.96 3.71 -18.56
CA LEU A 41 -13.02 4.72 -19.01
C LEU A 41 -12.07 4.11 -20.04
N LEU A 42 -12.11 4.59 -21.28
CA LEU A 42 -11.39 4.01 -22.39
C LEU A 42 -10.35 4.99 -22.94
N VAL A 43 -9.09 4.54 -23.05
CA VAL A 43 -8.01 5.28 -23.69
C VAL A 43 -7.36 4.41 -24.76
N PRO A 44 -7.85 4.47 -26.01
CA PRO A 44 -7.29 3.71 -27.12
C PRO A 44 -5.89 4.22 -27.47
N ARG A 45 -4.94 3.28 -27.61
CA ARG A 45 -3.54 3.52 -28.03
C ARG A 45 -3.16 2.59 -29.18
N PRO A 46 -3.47 2.95 -30.41
CA PRO A 46 -3.23 2.10 -31.59
C PRO A 46 -1.76 1.67 -31.70
N GLY A 47 -1.53 0.39 -31.97
CA GLY A 47 -0.19 -0.18 -32.14
C GLY A 47 0.46 -0.71 -30.87
N ASP A 48 -0.18 -0.59 -29.70
CA ASP A 48 0.27 -1.24 -28.48
C ASP A 48 -0.17 -2.73 -28.51
N PRO A 49 0.76 -3.71 -28.38
CA PRO A 49 0.39 -5.12 -28.47
C PRO A 49 -0.48 -5.61 -27.28
N ASN A 50 -0.57 -4.81 -26.22
CA ASN A 50 -1.28 -5.14 -24.99
C ASN A 50 -2.32 -4.08 -24.64
N VAL A 51 -3.34 -4.52 -23.90
CA VAL A 51 -4.28 -3.66 -23.18
C VAL A 51 -4.06 -3.85 -21.69
N THR A 52 -3.74 -2.77 -20.99
CA THR A 52 -3.83 -2.75 -19.52
C THR A 52 -5.26 -2.47 -19.15
N ALA A 53 -5.88 -3.42 -18.50
CA ALA A 53 -7.26 -3.36 -18.10
C ALA A 53 -7.38 -3.56 -16.58
N GLY A 54 -8.21 -2.75 -15.94
CA GLY A 54 -8.47 -2.86 -14.52
C GLY A 54 -9.87 -2.37 -14.17
N TRP A 55 -10.34 -2.79 -13.02
CA TRP A 55 -11.55 -2.25 -12.42
C TRP A 55 -11.33 -2.03 -10.92
N MET A 56 -12.11 -1.14 -10.36
CA MET A 56 -12.04 -0.71 -8.98
C MET A 56 -13.41 -0.77 -8.35
N SER A 57 -13.48 -1.33 -7.14
CA SER A 57 -14.58 -1.05 -6.22
C SER A 57 -14.24 0.18 -5.38
N ARG A 58 -15.18 1.11 -5.30
CA ARG A 58 -15.06 2.34 -4.49
C ARG A 58 -15.24 2.04 -3.01
N VAL A 59 -14.47 1.07 -2.53
CA VAL A 59 -14.47 0.60 -1.15
C VAL A 59 -13.07 0.16 -0.73
N GLY A 60 -12.63 0.64 0.41
CA GLY A 60 -11.42 0.21 1.10
C GLY A 60 -11.66 0.19 2.60
N SER A 61 -10.61 0.14 3.40
CA SER A 61 -10.74 -0.07 4.84
C SER A 61 -11.55 1.03 5.56
N VAL A 62 -11.62 2.25 5.02
CA VAL A 62 -12.40 3.35 5.63
C VAL A 62 -13.92 3.08 5.66
N TYR A 63 -14.41 2.16 4.84
CA TYR A 63 -15.82 1.76 4.78
C TYR A 63 -16.15 0.58 5.70
N GLU A 64 -15.15 0.03 6.35
CA GLU A 64 -15.31 -1.06 7.31
C GLU A 64 -15.88 -0.55 8.64
N ARG A 65 -16.15 -1.47 9.54
CA ARG A 65 -16.57 -1.19 10.91
C ARG A 65 -15.84 -2.10 11.89
N PRO A 66 -15.72 -1.71 13.18
CA PRO A 66 -15.23 -2.62 14.21
C PRO A 66 -15.95 -3.97 14.16
N GLY A 67 -15.19 -5.05 14.28
CA GLY A 67 -15.61 -6.43 14.14
C GLY A 67 -15.37 -7.06 12.78
N ILE A 68 -15.17 -6.25 11.72
CA ILE A 68 -14.85 -6.72 10.36
C ILE A 68 -13.74 -5.90 9.68
N THR A 69 -12.85 -5.29 10.46
CA THR A 69 -11.70 -4.59 9.86
C THR A 69 -10.81 -5.59 9.15
N GLY A 70 -10.30 -5.19 7.97
CA GLY A 70 -9.54 -6.06 7.06
C GLY A 70 -10.40 -6.80 6.04
N VAL A 71 -11.74 -6.66 6.05
CA VAL A 71 -12.62 -7.33 5.10
C VAL A 71 -12.37 -6.87 3.66
N ALA A 72 -12.06 -5.59 3.43
CA ALA A 72 -11.74 -5.10 2.08
C ALA A 72 -10.46 -5.73 1.54
N HIS A 73 -9.43 -5.88 2.38
CA HIS A 73 -8.20 -6.58 2.02
C HIS A 73 -8.41 -8.09 1.83
N LEU A 74 -9.23 -8.72 2.67
CA LEU A 74 -9.60 -10.11 2.47
C LEU A 74 -10.29 -10.32 1.11
N PHE A 75 -11.14 -9.38 0.65
CA PHE A 75 -11.73 -9.45 -0.69
C PHE A 75 -10.71 -9.29 -1.81
N GLU A 76 -9.63 -8.56 -1.60
CA GLU A 76 -8.51 -8.56 -2.56
C GLU A 76 -8.08 -9.99 -2.87
N HIS A 77 -7.88 -10.82 -1.85
CA HIS A 77 -7.51 -12.24 -1.98
C HIS A 77 -8.67 -13.10 -2.52
N MET A 78 -9.85 -12.96 -1.95
CA MET A 78 -11.00 -13.80 -2.25
C MET A 78 -11.45 -13.72 -3.71
N MET A 79 -11.26 -12.59 -4.38
CA MET A 79 -11.64 -12.42 -5.77
C MET A 79 -10.82 -13.26 -6.76
N PHE A 80 -9.71 -13.88 -6.33
CA PHE A 80 -8.90 -14.81 -7.13
C PHE A 80 -9.25 -16.28 -6.89
N LYS A 81 -10.16 -16.58 -5.96
CA LYS A 81 -10.53 -17.97 -5.59
C LYS A 81 -11.50 -18.65 -6.55
N GLY A 82 -11.84 -17.97 -7.64
CA GLY A 82 -12.64 -18.52 -8.74
C GLY A 82 -14.14 -18.34 -8.57
N THR A 83 -14.88 -19.05 -9.40
CA THR A 83 -16.32 -18.88 -9.61
C THR A 83 -17.03 -20.25 -9.58
N HIS A 84 -18.29 -20.29 -10.00
CA HIS A 84 -18.98 -21.57 -10.19
C HIS A 84 -18.34 -22.46 -11.26
N THR A 85 -17.56 -21.90 -12.18
CA THR A 85 -16.95 -22.63 -13.31
C THR A 85 -15.43 -22.69 -13.26
N ILE A 86 -14.79 -21.94 -12.37
CA ILE A 86 -13.34 -21.82 -12.25
C ILE A 86 -12.93 -22.14 -10.82
N GLY A 87 -11.89 -22.96 -10.63
CA GLY A 87 -11.21 -23.18 -9.35
C GLY A 87 -11.66 -24.43 -8.59
N THR A 88 -12.62 -25.21 -9.07
CA THR A 88 -13.03 -26.48 -8.46
C THR A 88 -13.31 -27.57 -9.49
N GLN A 89 -13.14 -28.83 -9.09
CA GLN A 89 -13.48 -29.98 -9.92
C GLN A 89 -14.98 -30.33 -9.83
N ASP A 90 -15.62 -30.03 -8.69
CA ASP A 90 -17.03 -30.29 -8.43
C ASP A 90 -17.63 -29.15 -7.61
N ILE A 91 -18.41 -28.30 -8.27
CA ILE A 91 -19.03 -27.13 -7.64
C ILE A 91 -20.16 -27.53 -6.66
N GLU A 92 -20.87 -28.60 -6.91
CA GLU A 92 -22.00 -29.02 -6.05
C GLU A 92 -21.44 -29.52 -4.69
N GLU A 93 -20.40 -30.35 -4.73
CA GLU A 93 -19.74 -30.84 -3.52
C GLU A 93 -19.01 -29.68 -2.79
N ASP A 94 -18.35 -28.79 -3.51
CA ASP A 94 -17.66 -27.61 -2.92
C ASP A 94 -18.64 -26.70 -2.16
N LEU A 95 -19.80 -26.41 -2.72
CA LEU A 95 -20.83 -25.60 -2.05
C LEU A 95 -21.39 -26.29 -0.78
N GLN A 96 -21.57 -27.62 -0.80
CA GLN A 96 -21.98 -28.37 0.40
C GLN A 96 -20.92 -28.31 1.52
N ILE A 97 -19.67 -28.41 1.15
CA ILE A 97 -18.56 -28.28 2.13
C ILE A 97 -18.50 -26.87 2.71
N ILE A 98 -18.68 -25.83 1.88
CA ILE A 98 -18.73 -24.44 2.33
C ILE A 98 -19.87 -24.24 3.35
N GLU A 99 -21.08 -24.74 3.07
CA GLU A 99 -22.22 -24.67 3.99
C GLU A 99 -21.92 -25.38 5.32
N ALA A 100 -21.29 -26.56 5.25
CA ALA A 100 -20.89 -27.31 6.44
C ALA A 100 -19.81 -26.57 7.25
N LEU A 101 -18.82 -25.95 6.59
CA LEU A 101 -17.79 -25.11 7.24
C LEU A 101 -18.42 -23.91 7.96
N ASP A 102 -19.37 -23.22 7.32
CA ASP A 102 -20.08 -22.09 7.92
C ASP A 102 -20.87 -22.52 9.18
N ALA A 103 -21.53 -23.68 9.12
CA ALA A 103 -22.27 -24.22 10.27
C ALA A 103 -21.35 -24.59 11.44
N VAL A 104 -20.23 -25.28 11.17
CA VAL A 104 -19.25 -25.63 12.21
C VAL A 104 -18.60 -24.37 12.79
N LYS A 105 -18.31 -23.36 11.96
CA LYS A 105 -17.73 -22.10 12.43
C LYS A 105 -18.70 -21.34 13.35
N ALA A 106 -19.99 -21.34 13.04
CA ALA A 106 -21.00 -20.74 13.93
C ALA A 106 -21.03 -21.42 15.33
N ASP A 107 -20.91 -22.74 15.36
CA ASP A 107 -20.82 -23.49 16.63
C ASP A 107 -19.48 -23.22 17.36
N LEU A 108 -18.37 -23.11 16.64
CA LEU A 108 -17.08 -22.73 17.21
C LEU A 108 -17.11 -21.33 17.83
N GLN A 109 -17.77 -20.36 17.22
CA GLN A 109 -17.91 -19.01 17.78
C GLN A 109 -18.61 -19.01 19.15
N ILE A 110 -19.55 -19.94 19.38
CA ILE A 110 -20.21 -20.09 20.70
C ILE A 110 -19.19 -20.57 21.74
N GLU A 111 -18.36 -21.57 21.41
CA GLU A 111 -17.33 -22.08 22.31
C GLU A 111 -16.22 -21.04 22.54
N ASP A 112 -15.77 -20.35 21.49
CA ASP A 112 -14.79 -19.25 21.58
C ASP A 112 -15.28 -18.13 22.49
N ALA A 113 -16.57 -17.76 22.42
CA ALA A 113 -17.16 -16.74 23.28
C ALA A 113 -17.12 -17.13 24.78
N ILE A 114 -17.27 -18.43 25.08
CA ILE A 114 -17.15 -18.94 26.46
C ILE A 114 -15.72 -18.77 26.96
N LEU A 115 -14.71 -19.14 26.16
CA LEU A 115 -13.30 -19.01 26.50
C LEU A 115 -12.90 -17.54 26.66
N LEU A 116 -13.31 -16.67 25.76
CA LEU A 116 -13.08 -15.23 25.85
C LEU A 116 -13.72 -14.61 27.09
N GLN A 117 -14.91 -15.09 27.50
CA GLN A 117 -15.53 -14.66 28.75
C GLN A 117 -14.73 -15.12 29.96
N ALA A 118 -14.28 -16.39 29.97
CA ALA A 118 -13.46 -16.93 31.06
C ALA A 118 -12.13 -16.16 31.20
N HIS A 119 -11.49 -15.85 30.08
CA HIS A 119 -10.27 -15.04 30.05
C HIS A 119 -10.51 -13.62 30.60
N ARG A 120 -11.58 -12.94 30.16
CA ARG A 120 -11.95 -11.62 30.71
C ARG A 120 -12.22 -11.61 32.23
N LEU A 121 -12.65 -12.74 32.76
CA LEU A 121 -12.89 -12.91 34.18
C LEU A 121 -11.64 -13.40 34.95
N GLY A 122 -10.50 -13.58 34.27
CA GLY A 122 -9.26 -14.08 34.87
C GLY A 122 -9.34 -15.54 35.33
N GLN A 123 -10.24 -16.33 34.74
CA GLN A 123 -10.40 -17.76 35.04
C GLN A 123 -9.44 -18.65 34.22
N ILE A 124 -8.99 -18.16 33.10
CA ILE A 124 -7.96 -18.74 32.22
C ILE A 124 -7.00 -17.65 31.79
N ASP A 125 -5.75 -18.00 31.57
CA ASP A 125 -4.70 -17.08 31.13
C ASP A 125 -4.70 -16.86 29.61
N ASP A 126 -4.92 -17.90 28.84
CA ASP A 126 -4.93 -17.89 27.38
C ASP A 126 -6.16 -18.63 26.82
N PRO A 127 -7.06 -17.97 26.10
CA PRO A 127 -8.22 -18.60 25.49
C PRO A 127 -7.86 -19.53 24.32
N GLN A 128 -6.63 -19.43 23.78
CA GLN A 128 -6.15 -20.29 22.69
C GLN A 128 -5.45 -21.56 23.17
N ASP A 129 -5.16 -21.67 24.49
CA ASP A 129 -4.55 -22.86 25.07
C ASP A 129 -5.44 -24.11 24.84
N PRO A 130 -4.92 -25.16 24.17
CA PRO A 130 -5.67 -26.39 23.95
C PRO A 130 -6.22 -27.03 25.22
N ASP A 131 -5.53 -26.89 26.34
CA ASP A 131 -5.88 -27.55 27.62
C ASP A 131 -7.15 -26.95 28.28
N VAL A 132 -7.55 -25.73 27.90
CA VAL A 132 -8.77 -25.10 28.44
C VAL A 132 -10.01 -25.38 27.58
N ARG A 133 -9.86 -26.05 26.43
CA ARG A 133 -10.95 -26.34 25.49
C ARG A 133 -11.91 -27.38 26.04
N SER A 134 -13.21 -27.17 25.80
CA SER A 134 -14.21 -28.21 26.06
C SER A 134 -14.03 -29.39 25.09
N PRO A 135 -14.48 -30.61 25.46
CA PRO A 135 -14.49 -31.73 24.52
C PRO A 135 -15.30 -31.43 23.23
N ARG A 136 -16.37 -30.60 23.33
CA ARG A 136 -17.15 -30.17 22.17
C ARG A 136 -16.32 -29.24 21.28
N HIS A 137 -15.61 -28.28 21.87
CA HIS A 137 -14.75 -27.36 21.13
C HIS A 137 -13.67 -28.14 20.35
N ALA A 138 -13.00 -29.08 21.01
CA ALA A 138 -11.99 -29.92 20.35
C ALA A 138 -12.57 -30.74 19.17
N ALA A 139 -13.74 -31.34 19.36
CA ALA A 139 -14.42 -32.09 18.29
C ALA A 139 -14.87 -31.20 17.12
N LEU A 140 -15.31 -29.97 17.39
CA LEU A 140 -15.66 -29.03 16.32
C LEU A 140 -14.42 -28.57 15.52
N LEU A 141 -13.30 -28.36 16.18
CA LEU A 141 -12.03 -28.05 15.48
C LEU A 141 -11.58 -29.20 14.58
N GLU A 142 -11.63 -30.45 15.07
CA GLU A 142 -11.31 -31.63 14.25
C GLU A 142 -12.23 -31.72 13.03
N GLN A 143 -13.53 -31.55 13.22
CA GLN A 143 -14.51 -31.54 12.12
C GLN A 143 -14.24 -30.40 11.11
N PHE A 144 -13.86 -29.25 11.59
CA PHE A 144 -13.53 -28.10 10.76
C PHE A 144 -12.29 -28.39 9.88
N ASP A 145 -11.24 -28.95 10.49
CA ASP A 145 -10.01 -29.31 9.78
C ASP A 145 -10.25 -30.41 8.74
N GLU A 146 -11.09 -31.42 9.05
CA GLU A 146 -11.48 -32.46 8.09
C GLU A 146 -12.23 -31.86 6.87
N LEU A 147 -13.13 -30.88 7.10
CA LEU A 147 -13.84 -30.22 6.02
C LEU A 147 -12.90 -29.37 5.14
N LEU A 148 -11.94 -28.64 5.74
CA LEU A 148 -10.93 -27.90 5.00
C LEU A 148 -10.04 -28.83 4.15
N ALA A 149 -9.63 -29.98 4.72
CA ALA A 149 -8.84 -30.97 4.00
C ALA A 149 -9.63 -31.51 2.80
N ARG A 150 -10.90 -31.87 2.99
CA ARG A 150 -11.79 -32.35 1.91
C ARG A 150 -12.01 -31.29 0.84
N GLN A 151 -12.24 -30.02 1.21
CA GLN A 151 -12.35 -28.93 0.25
C GLN A 151 -11.07 -28.82 -0.59
N SER A 152 -9.91 -28.89 0.05
CA SER A 152 -8.62 -28.75 -0.63
C SER A 152 -8.38 -29.83 -1.71
N GLU A 153 -9.01 -31.02 -1.61
CA GLU A 153 -8.92 -32.08 -2.61
C GLU A 153 -9.72 -31.76 -3.90
N LEU A 154 -10.77 -30.94 -3.79
CA LEU A 154 -11.58 -30.53 -4.93
C LEU A 154 -10.97 -29.34 -5.69
N LEU A 155 -10.06 -28.60 -5.10
CA LEU A 155 -9.56 -27.33 -5.66
C LEU A 155 -8.66 -27.56 -6.87
N ILE A 156 -8.83 -26.69 -7.86
CA ILE A 156 -7.88 -26.47 -8.94
C ILE A 156 -7.12 -25.19 -8.59
N LYS A 157 -5.96 -25.39 -7.94
CA LYS A 157 -5.14 -24.29 -7.45
C LYS A 157 -4.72 -23.34 -8.58
N GLU A 158 -4.71 -22.03 -8.28
CA GLU A 158 -4.29 -20.99 -9.22
C GLU A 158 -5.03 -21.01 -10.59
N ASP A 159 -6.23 -21.61 -10.66
CA ASP A 159 -6.94 -21.80 -11.91
C ASP A 159 -7.28 -20.47 -12.60
N PHE A 160 -7.66 -19.47 -11.83
CA PHE A 160 -7.96 -18.12 -12.33
C PHE A 160 -6.74 -17.47 -13.00
N SER A 161 -5.60 -17.47 -12.35
CA SER A 161 -4.34 -16.92 -12.89
C SER A 161 -3.79 -17.79 -14.02
N ARG A 162 -3.96 -19.10 -13.95
CA ARG A 162 -3.55 -20.05 -15.00
C ARG A 162 -4.26 -19.79 -16.33
N ILE A 163 -5.57 -19.51 -16.30
CA ILE A 163 -6.34 -19.19 -17.51
C ILE A 163 -5.75 -17.93 -18.18
N TYR A 164 -5.51 -16.87 -17.44
CA TYR A 164 -4.91 -15.64 -17.97
C TYR A 164 -3.52 -15.88 -18.53
N THR A 165 -2.65 -16.53 -17.77
CA THR A 165 -1.25 -16.79 -18.16
C THR A 165 -1.17 -17.66 -19.42
N ALA A 166 -2.02 -18.68 -19.53
CA ALA A 166 -2.09 -19.55 -20.70
C ALA A 166 -2.49 -18.79 -21.98
N GLN A 167 -3.16 -17.64 -21.87
CA GLN A 167 -3.55 -16.79 -23.00
C GLN A 167 -2.58 -15.61 -23.22
N GLY A 168 -1.44 -15.58 -22.54
CA GLY A 168 -0.40 -14.59 -22.68
C GLY A 168 -0.61 -13.30 -21.87
N ALA A 169 -1.53 -13.30 -20.93
CA ALA A 169 -1.68 -12.20 -19.98
C ALA A 169 -0.52 -12.17 -18.96
N SER A 170 -0.26 -10.99 -18.41
CA SER A 170 0.83 -10.76 -17.46
C SER A 170 0.49 -9.66 -16.47
N GLY A 171 1.21 -9.63 -15.35
CA GLY A 171 1.08 -8.56 -14.35
C GLY A 171 -0.32 -8.51 -13.70
N MET A 172 -1.03 -9.65 -13.65
CA MET A 172 -2.28 -9.75 -12.89
C MET A 172 -1.97 -9.55 -11.41
N ASN A 173 -2.68 -8.61 -10.80
CA ASN A 173 -2.55 -8.31 -9.38
C ASN A 173 -3.77 -7.53 -8.89
N ALA A 174 -3.79 -7.24 -7.59
CA ALA A 174 -4.75 -6.36 -6.98
C ALA A 174 -4.09 -5.49 -5.92
N MET A 175 -4.79 -4.52 -5.40
CA MET A 175 -4.36 -3.69 -4.29
C MET A 175 -5.54 -3.12 -3.53
N THR A 176 -5.41 -3.07 -2.22
CA THR A 176 -6.36 -2.43 -1.32
C THR A 176 -5.73 -1.19 -0.69
N SER A 177 -6.49 -0.11 -0.70
CA SER A 177 -6.17 1.15 -0.04
C SER A 177 -7.22 1.46 1.03
N TYR A 178 -7.07 2.57 1.71
CA TYR A 178 -8.12 3.08 2.60
C TYR A 178 -9.44 3.34 1.87
N ASP A 179 -9.39 3.83 0.62
CA ASP A 179 -10.55 4.38 -0.09
C ASP A 179 -11.06 3.51 -1.25
N PHE A 180 -10.29 2.48 -1.66
CA PHE A 180 -10.63 1.63 -2.80
C PHE A 180 -9.94 0.27 -2.75
N THR A 181 -10.51 -0.69 -3.53
CA THR A 181 -9.87 -1.96 -3.89
C THR A 181 -9.86 -2.09 -5.40
N MET A 182 -8.69 -2.33 -6.00
CA MET A 182 -8.48 -2.34 -7.45
C MET A 182 -7.88 -3.66 -7.91
N TYR A 183 -8.33 -4.14 -9.07
CA TYR A 183 -7.89 -5.37 -9.74
C TYR A 183 -7.44 -5.03 -11.16
N PHE A 184 -6.31 -5.56 -11.59
CA PHE A 184 -5.76 -5.22 -12.90
C PHE A 184 -4.93 -6.34 -13.50
N VAL A 185 -4.81 -6.31 -14.85
CA VAL A 185 -4.02 -7.25 -15.63
C VAL A 185 -3.65 -6.64 -16.98
N ASN A 186 -2.53 -7.06 -17.55
CA ASN A 186 -2.20 -6.79 -18.93
C ASN A 186 -2.61 -7.99 -19.79
N VAL A 187 -3.46 -7.78 -20.77
CA VAL A 187 -3.90 -8.81 -21.71
C VAL A 187 -3.43 -8.47 -23.12
N PRO A 188 -3.06 -9.46 -23.96
CA PRO A 188 -2.84 -9.20 -25.39
C PRO A 188 -4.09 -8.55 -26.01
N ALA A 189 -3.90 -7.58 -26.92
CA ALA A 189 -5.01 -6.82 -27.52
C ALA A 189 -6.10 -7.72 -28.15
N ASN A 190 -5.70 -8.84 -28.75
CA ASN A 190 -6.61 -9.82 -29.34
C ASN A 190 -7.31 -10.74 -28.30
N LYS A 191 -7.05 -10.54 -27.01
CA LYS A 191 -7.64 -11.31 -25.89
C LYS A 191 -8.49 -10.44 -24.97
N LEU A 192 -8.89 -9.25 -25.41
CA LEU A 192 -9.68 -8.32 -24.61
C LEU A 192 -11.02 -8.94 -24.14
N GLU A 193 -11.67 -9.75 -24.96
CA GLU A 193 -12.92 -10.45 -24.59
C GLU A 193 -12.72 -11.40 -23.42
N LEU A 194 -11.54 -12.04 -23.28
CA LEU A 194 -11.21 -12.88 -22.14
C LEU A 194 -11.27 -12.07 -20.83
N TRP A 195 -10.75 -10.85 -20.83
CA TRP A 195 -10.80 -9.97 -19.66
C TRP A 195 -12.26 -9.66 -19.27
N PHE A 196 -13.08 -9.26 -20.21
CA PHE A 196 -14.50 -8.97 -19.92
C PHE A 196 -15.24 -10.19 -19.38
N TRP A 197 -14.97 -11.37 -19.92
CA TRP A 197 -15.56 -12.60 -19.42
C TRP A 197 -15.11 -12.95 -18.01
N MET A 198 -13.81 -13.02 -17.76
CA MET A 198 -13.23 -13.43 -16.48
C MET A 198 -13.63 -12.47 -15.36
N GLU A 199 -13.48 -11.14 -15.59
CA GLU A 199 -13.77 -10.12 -14.60
C GLU A 199 -15.28 -10.02 -14.27
N SER A 200 -16.13 -10.18 -15.28
CA SER A 200 -17.58 -10.21 -15.03
C SER A 200 -18.04 -11.49 -14.33
N ASP A 201 -17.39 -12.62 -14.60
CA ASP A 201 -17.78 -13.90 -13.99
C ASP A 201 -17.50 -13.93 -12.50
N ARG A 202 -16.31 -13.44 -12.06
CA ARG A 202 -16.00 -13.35 -10.63
C ARG A 202 -16.84 -12.34 -9.84
N LEU A 203 -17.45 -11.36 -10.53
CA LEU A 203 -18.41 -10.42 -9.93
C LEU A 203 -19.84 -10.99 -9.91
N LEU A 204 -20.21 -11.78 -10.93
CA LEU A 204 -21.55 -12.34 -11.08
C LEU A 204 -21.75 -13.61 -10.26
N ASN A 205 -20.73 -14.46 -10.21
CA ASN A 205 -20.78 -15.81 -9.64
C ASN A 205 -19.68 -16.05 -8.59
N PRO A 206 -19.49 -15.15 -7.60
CA PRO A 206 -18.48 -15.35 -6.58
C PRO A 206 -18.85 -16.52 -5.69
N VAL A 207 -17.91 -17.40 -5.38
CA VAL A 207 -18.12 -18.54 -4.49
C VAL A 207 -17.50 -18.30 -3.11
N PHE A 208 -16.42 -17.52 -3.07
CA PHE A 208 -15.62 -17.28 -1.85
C PHE A 208 -15.23 -18.59 -1.17
N ARG A 209 -14.76 -19.55 -1.98
CA ARG A 209 -14.19 -20.80 -1.47
C ARG A 209 -12.89 -20.52 -0.71
N GLU A 210 -12.50 -21.43 0.15
CA GLU A 210 -11.29 -21.25 1.01
C GLU A 210 -11.39 -20.01 1.93
N PHE A 211 -12.56 -19.46 2.22
CA PHE A 211 -12.70 -18.23 3.02
C PHE A 211 -11.90 -18.28 4.32
N TYR A 212 -12.06 -19.35 5.09
CA TYR A 212 -11.38 -19.47 6.39
C TYR A 212 -9.88 -19.77 6.26
N ALA A 213 -9.47 -20.50 5.23
CA ALA A 213 -8.06 -20.72 4.93
C ALA A 213 -7.39 -19.40 4.50
N GLU A 214 -8.04 -18.62 3.63
CA GLU A 214 -7.51 -17.35 3.16
C GLU A 214 -7.47 -16.28 4.26
N ARG A 215 -8.44 -16.29 5.15
CA ARG A 215 -8.41 -15.46 6.36
C ARG A 215 -7.17 -15.75 7.21
N ALA A 216 -6.77 -17.01 7.35
CA ALA A 216 -5.53 -17.39 8.02
C ALA A 216 -4.29 -16.91 7.25
N VAL A 217 -4.31 -16.91 5.92
CA VAL A 217 -3.23 -16.35 5.08
C VAL A 217 -3.10 -14.84 5.32
N VAL A 218 -4.20 -14.08 5.34
CA VAL A 218 -4.17 -12.64 5.64
C VAL A 218 -3.66 -12.38 7.05
N HIS A 219 -4.02 -13.21 8.01
CA HIS A 219 -3.48 -13.11 9.38
C HIS A 219 -1.96 -13.34 9.42
N GLU A 220 -1.47 -14.33 8.67
CA GLU A 220 -0.04 -14.59 8.54
C GLU A 220 0.70 -13.46 7.80
N GLU A 221 0.10 -12.88 6.76
CA GLU A 221 0.62 -11.70 6.08
C GLU A 221 0.76 -10.52 7.04
N ARG A 222 -0.27 -10.29 7.87
CA ARG A 222 -0.19 -9.28 8.94
C ARG A 222 0.98 -9.57 9.88
N ARG A 223 1.14 -10.83 10.29
CA ARG A 223 2.25 -11.24 11.17
C ARG A 223 3.60 -10.92 10.53
N LEU A 224 3.76 -11.19 9.25
CA LEU A 224 5.01 -10.94 8.52
C LEU A 224 5.25 -9.45 8.24
N SER A 225 4.23 -8.71 7.83
CA SER A 225 4.37 -7.31 7.40
C SER A 225 4.37 -6.32 8.56
N THR A 226 3.67 -6.62 9.65
CA THR A 226 3.47 -5.71 10.79
C THR A 226 4.13 -6.24 12.06
N ASP A 227 3.75 -7.44 12.52
CA ASP A 227 4.10 -7.90 13.86
C ASP A 227 5.57 -8.30 13.97
N SER A 228 6.16 -8.85 12.91
CA SER A 228 7.56 -9.30 12.86
C SER A 228 8.52 -8.19 12.37
N THR A 229 8.02 -7.02 12.00
CA THR A 229 8.87 -5.90 11.61
C THR A 229 9.29 -5.05 12.82
N PRO A 230 10.52 -4.53 12.89
CA PRO A 230 11.03 -3.84 14.07
C PRO A 230 10.16 -2.68 14.57
N ILE A 231 9.52 -1.95 13.66
CA ILE A 231 8.70 -0.78 14.00
C ILE A 231 7.23 -0.90 13.58
N GLY A 232 6.81 -2.04 13.01
CA GLY A 232 5.46 -2.19 12.42
C GLY A 232 4.34 -1.93 13.43
N LYS A 233 4.38 -2.58 14.59
CA LYS A 233 3.39 -2.37 15.67
C LYS A 233 3.37 -0.92 16.17
N TYR A 234 4.52 -0.29 16.26
CA TYR A 234 4.61 1.12 16.66
C TYR A 234 4.04 2.06 15.60
N GLN A 235 4.28 1.76 14.31
CA GLN A 235 3.68 2.55 13.22
C GLN A 235 2.17 2.43 13.21
N GLU A 236 1.63 1.23 13.48
CA GLU A 236 0.20 1.00 13.60
C GLU A 236 -0.38 1.79 14.79
N GLN A 237 0.25 1.72 15.96
CA GLN A 237 -0.15 2.51 17.13
C GLN A 237 -0.06 4.02 16.88
N PHE A 238 1.00 4.47 16.19
CA PHE A 238 1.14 5.87 15.82
C PHE A 238 0.04 6.31 14.86
N ASN A 239 -0.35 5.45 13.91
CA ASN A 239 -1.45 5.73 13.00
C ASN A 239 -2.79 5.86 13.76
N ALA A 240 -3.07 4.92 14.68
CA ALA A 240 -4.26 4.95 15.51
C ALA A 240 -4.27 6.15 16.49
N MET A 241 -3.11 6.60 16.97
CA MET A 241 -2.98 7.80 17.80
C MET A 241 -3.19 9.08 16.98
N PHE A 242 -2.69 9.12 15.75
CA PHE A 242 -2.82 10.27 14.87
C PHE A 242 -4.28 10.49 14.48
N TRP A 243 -4.94 9.48 13.92
CA TRP A 243 -6.36 9.50 13.60
C TRP A 243 -7.19 9.10 14.83
N GLU A 244 -7.82 10.06 15.48
CA GLU A 244 -8.53 9.81 16.74
C GLU A 244 -9.94 9.27 16.52
N SER A 245 -10.65 9.82 15.56
CA SER A 245 -12.03 9.46 15.27
C SER A 245 -12.25 8.95 13.85
N SER A 246 -11.37 9.29 12.94
CA SER A 246 -11.49 8.88 11.54
C SER A 246 -11.27 7.37 11.34
N PRO A 247 -12.04 6.73 10.44
CA PRO A 247 -11.79 5.35 10.02
C PRO A 247 -10.40 5.09 9.40
N TYR A 248 -9.62 6.09 9.09
CA TYR A 248 -8.21 5.93 8.71
C TYR A 248 -7.31 5.45 9.87
N SER A 249 -7.85 5.34 11.08
CA SER A 249 -7.10 4.92 12.29
C SER A 249 -6.75 3.43 12.31
N TRP A 250 -7.55 2.55 11.70
CA TRP A 250 -7.26 1.12 11.68
C TRP A 250 -6.44 0.69 10.46
N PRO A 251 -5.68 -0.41 10.58
CA PRO A 251 -4.85 -0.91 9.49
C PRO A 251 -5.70 -1.49 8.35
N ILE A 252 -5.24 -1.34 7.11
CA ILE A 252 -5.88 -1.92 5.92
C ILE A 252 -5.97 -3.45 6.02
N VAL A 253 -4.95 -4.10 6.59
CA VAL A 253 -4.93 -5.54 6.80
C VAL A 253 -5.91 -6.00 7.89
N GLY A 254 -6.45 -5.09 8.70
CA GLY A 254 -7.38 -5.36 9.79
C GLY A 254 -6.73 -5.66 11.13
N TRP A 255 -7.52 -5.55 12.20
CA TRP A 255 -7.09 -5.95 13.53
C TRP A 255 -7.08 -7.48 13.66
N PRO A 256 -6.13 -8.08 14.42
CA PRO A 256 -6.08 -9.54 14.62
C PRO A 256 -7.39 -10.14 15.09
N SER A 257 -8.01 -9.55 16.09
CA SER A 257 -9.28 -10.04 16.66
C SER A 257 -10.44 -10.04 15.66
N ASP A 258 -10.48 -9.06 14.76
CA ASP A 258 -11.50 -8.97 13.72
C ASP A 258 -11.26 -10.03 12.65
N LEU A 259 -10.00 -10.21 12.23
CA LEU A 259 -9.60 -11.28 11.30
C LEU A 259 -9.94 -12.67 11.88
N GLU A 260 -9.70 -12.93 13.15
CA GLU A 260 -10.03 -14.21 13.80
C GLU A 260 -11.54 -14.45 13.90
N GLY A 261 -12.30 -13.38 14.18
CA GLY A 261 -13.75 -13.45 14.43
C GLY A 261 -14.62 -13.41 13.19
N MET A 262 -14.14 -12.81 12.09
CA MET A 262 -14.91 -12.54 10.89
C MET A 262 -15.52 -13.82 10.27
N THR A 263 -16.80 -13.76 9.95
CA THR A 263 -17.54 -14.83 9.30
C THR A 263 -17.69 -14.59 7.81
N ARG A 264 -17.96 -15.68 7.08
CA ARG A 264 -18.24 -15.61 5.64
C ARG A 264 -19.53 -14.81 5.37
N ASP A 265 -20.55 -14.92 6.22
CA ASP A 265 -21.82 -14.16 6.08
C ASP A 265 -21.60 -12.65 6.20
N GLU A 266 -20.76 -12.21 7.14
CA GLU A 266 -20.40 -10.78 7.27
C GLU A 266 -19.66 -10.28 6.04
N ALA A 267 -18.77 -11.10 5.50
CA ALA A 267 -18.07 -10.78 4.27
C ALA A 267 -19.02 -10.73 3.07
N LEU A 268 -19.92 -11.69 2.91
CA LEU A 268 -20.94 -11.68 1.86
C LEU A 268 -21.82 -10.42 1.92
N ALA A 269 -22.27 -10.05 3.12
CA ALA A 269 -23.04 -8.82 3.33
C ALA A 269 -22.28 -7.56 2.93
N PHE A 270 -20.95 -7.55 3.11
CA PHE A 270 -20.09 -6.48 2.64
C PHE A 270 -19.97 -6.47 1.12
N PHE A 271 -19.75 -7.63 0.50
CA PHE A 271 -19.66 -7.76 -0.95
C PHE A 271 -20.94 -7.27 -1.65
N ASP A 272 -22.11 -7.69 -1.20
CA ASP A 272 -23.41 -7.34 -1.78
C ASP A 272 -23.64 -5.82 -1.83
N VAL A 273 -23.10 -5.10 -0.86
CA VAL A 273 -23.21 -3.64 -0.79
C VAL A 273 -22.17 -2.94 -1.68
N TYR A 274 -20.91 -3.37 -1.59
CA TYR A 274 -19.81 -2.58 -2.12
C TYR A 274 -19.31 -3.03 -3.50
N TYR A 275 -19.58 -4.27 -3.92
CA TYR A 275 -19.18 -4.80 -5.23
C TYR A 275 -20.31 -4.77 -6.27
N ALA A 276 -21.39 -4.05 -5.98
CA ALA A 276 -22.44 -3.78 -6.93
C ALA A 276 -21.96 -2.86 -8.08
N PRO A 277 -22.39 -3.06 -9.35
CA PRO A 277 -21.84 -2.37 -10.52
C PRO A 277 -21.92 -0.85 -10.44
N ASN A 278 -22.94 -0.29 -9.81
CA ASN A 278 -23.05 1.16 -9.60
C ASN A 278 -22.07 1.74 -8.54
N ASN A 279 -21.24 0.89 -7.94
CA ASN A 279 -20.10 1.27 -7.12
C ASN A 279 -18.74 0.94 -7.78
N LEU A 280 -18.76 0.45 -9.02
CA LEU A 280 -17.55 0.06 -9.75
C LEU A 280 -17.21 1.06 -10.84
N ALA A 281 -15.91 1.18 -11.11
CA ALA A 281 -15.38 1.81 -12.31
C ALA A 281 -14.36 0.89 -12.96
N ALA A 282 -14.30 0.86 -14.28
CA ALA A 282 -13.30 0.12 -15.04
C ALA A 282 -12.54 1.04 -15.98
N ALA A 283 -11.27 0.76 -16.24
CA ALA A 283 -10.45 1.52 -17.17
C ALA A 283 -9.61 0.60 -18.06
N LEU A 284 -9.56 0.92 -19.35
CA LEU A 284 -8.79 0.21 -20.37
C LEU A 284 -7.86 1.18 -21.08
N VAL A 285 -6.57 0.84 -21.17
CA VAL A 285 -5.56 1.61 -21.88
C VAL A 285 -4.75 0.69 -22.79
N GLY A 286 -4.79 0.90 -24.10
CA GLY A 286 -4.06 0.05 -25.06
C GLY A 286 -4.69 0.02 -26.44
N ASP A 287 -4.35 -0.98 -27.26
CA ASP A 287 -4.84 -1.10 -28.64
C ASP A 287 -6.17 -1.88 -28.68
N PHE A 288 -7.25 -1.18 -28.81
CA PHE A 288 -8.60 -1.73 -28.97
C PHE A 288 -9.51 -0.74 -29.71
N ASP A 289 -10.55 -1.27 -30.32
CA ASP A 289 -11.64 -0.48 -30.86
C ASP A 289 -12.63 -0.12 -29.74
N PRO A 290 -12.92 1.17 -29.48
CA PRO A 290 -13.78 1.61 -28.39
C PRO A 290 -15.22 1.07 -28.49
N ASP A 291 -15.81 1.04 -29.69
CA ASP A 291 -17.18 0.58 -29.88
C ASP A 291 -17.26 -0.92 -29.60
N HIS A 292 -16.24 -1.68 -29.99
CA HIS A 292 -16.13 -3.10 -29.67
C HIS A 292 -15.97 -3.33 -28.16
N ALA A 293 -15.13 -2.54 -27.47
CA ALA A 293 -14.95 -2.62 -26.02
C ALA A 293 -16.25 -2.31 -25.26
N ILE A 294 -17.01 -1.29 -25.69
CA ILE A 294 -18.32 -0.97 -25.15
C ILE A 294 -19.30 -2.14 -25.35
N ALA A 295 -19.37 -2.71 -26.56
CA ALA A 295 -20.24 -3.86 -26.83
C ALA A 295 -19.88 -5.08 -25.96
N LEU A 296 -18.61 -5.33 -25.69
CA LEU A 296 -18.17 -6.37 -24.76
C LEU A 296 -18.59 -6.03 -23.31
N ALA A 297 -18.41 -4.77 -22.87
CA ALA A 297 -18.84 -4.35 -21.54
C ALA A 297 -20.35 -4.55 -21.34
N GLU A 298 -21.17 -4.14 -22.29
CA GLU A 298 -22.64 -4.36 -22.25
C GLU A 298 -22.97 -5.86 -22.20
N ARG A 299 -22.30 -6.68 -22.99
CA ARG A 299 -22.52 -8.12 -23.05
C ARG A 299 -22.15 -8.83 -21.74
N TYR A 300 -21.05 -8.45 -21.11
CA TYR A 300 -20.47 -9.17 -19.98
C TYR A 300 -20.81 -8.50 -18.65
N PHE A 301 -20.47 -7.24 -18.44
CA PHE A 301 -20.77 -6.50 -17.19
C PHE A 301 -22.23 -6.06 -17.13
N GLY A 302 -22.90 -5.85 -18.26
CA GLY A 302 -24.34 -5.52 -18.28
C GLY A 302 -25.24 -6.59 -17.63
N ARG A 303 -24.74 -7.83 -17.43
CA ARG A 303 -25.45 -8.90 -16.71
C ARG A 303 -25.49 -8.69 -15.19
N LEU A 304 -24.62 -7.86 -14.65
CA LEU A 304 -24.58 -7.59 -13.22
C LEU A 304 -25.81 -6.77 -12.79
N SER A 305 -26.47 -7.20 -11.74
CA SER A 305 -27.63 -6.50 -11.21
C SER A 305 -27.19 -5.19 -10.51
N ARG A 306 -27.85 -4.09 -10.87
CA ARG A 306 -27.60 -2.80 -10.20
C ARG A 306 -27.90 -2.91 -8.70
N GLY A 307 -27.01 -2.44 -7.84
CA GLY A 307 -27.28 -2.30 -6.42
C GLY A 307 -28.45 -1.35 -6.14
N ALA A 308 -29.23 -1.66 -5.11
CA ALA A 308 -30.44 -0.92 -4.78
C ALA A 308 -30.19 0.59 -4.56
N ARG A 309 -29.01 0.93 -4.08
CA ARG A 309 -28.52 2.30 -3.90
C ARG A 309 -26.98 2.29 -3.80
N PRO A 310 -26.31 3.40 -4.14
CA PRO A 310 -24.89 3.51 -3.87
C PRO A 310 -24.59 3.35 -2.37
N PRO A 311 -23.46 2.77 -2.01
CA PRO A 311 -23.00 2.73 -0.62
C PRO A 311 -22.94 4.13 0.00
N LEU A 312 -23.25 4.20 1.27
CA LEU A 312 -23.12 5.48 1.99
C LEU A 312 -21.65 5.71 2.34
N GLU A 313 -21.19 6.92 2.12
CA GLU A 313 -19.87 7.34 2.61
C GLU A 313 -19.81 7.30 4.14
N PRO A 314 -18.64 7.00 4.72
CA PRO A 314 -18.42 7.10 6.16
C PRO A 314 -18.81 8.48 6.67
N ARG A 315 -19.59 8.53 7.74
CA ARG A 315 -20.05 9.80 8.31
C ARG A 315 -19.07 10.40 9.30
N THR A 316 -18.34 9.52 10.00
CA THR A 316 -17.35 9.95 11.00
C THR A 316 -16.18 10.62 10.28
N ARG A 317 -15.79 11.78 10.78
CA ARG A 317 -14.65 12.57 10.30
C ARG A 317 -13.66 12.74 11.45
N GLU A 318 -12.41 13.08 11.11
CA GLU A 318 -11.42 13.39 12.12
C GLU A 318 -11.83 14.62 12.93
N MET A 319 -11.65 14.54 14.24
CA MET A 319 -11.87 15.68 15.13
C MET A 319 -10.66 16.63 15.11
N PRO A 320 -10.88 17.96 15.22
CA PRO A 320 -9.77 18.88 15.31
C PRO A 320 -8.84 18.54 16.48
N GLN A 321 -7.57 18.29 16.20
CA GLN A 321 -6.57 18.07 17.24
C GLN A 321 -6.29 19.36 17.99
N LEU A 322 -6.33 19.32 19.33
CA LEU A 322 -6.20 20.51 20.20
C LEU A 322 -4.82 20.66 20.81
N ALA A 323 -4.00 19.61 20.81
CA ALA A 323 -2.66 19.59 21.38
C ALA A 323 -1.77 18.59 20.66
N GLU A 324 -0.45 18.81 20.71
CA GLU A 324 0.54 17.87 20.18
C GLU A 324 0.36 16.48 20.82
N LYS A 325 0.38 15.44 19.98
CA LYS A 325 0.46 14.05 20.41
C LYS A 325 1.90 13.55 20.25
N ARG A 326 2.39 12.74 21.20
CA ARG A 326 3.77 12.25 21.14
C ARG A 326 3.86 10.79 21.57
N MET A 327 4.58 10.01 20.79
CA MET A 327 4.92 8.62 21.07
C MET A 327 6.43 8.46 21.08
N VAL A 328 6.95 7.69 22.03
CA VAL A 328 8.36 7.30 22.11
C VAL A 328 8.43 5.78 22.14
N ALA A 329 9.23 5.20 21.27
CA ALA A 329 9.38 3.76 21.13
C ALA A 329 10.87 3.37 21.03
N TYR A 330 11.16 2.15 21.46
CA TYR A 330 12.47 1.51 21.35
C TYR A 330 12.33 0.27 20.46
N ALA A 331 13.14 0.16 19.42
CA ALA A 331 13.06 -0.92 18.44
C ALA A 331 14.42 -1.18 17.78
N GLU A 332 14.58 -2.32 17.16
CA GLU A 332 15.76 -2.66 16.34
C GLU A 332 15.76 -1.85 15.02
N THR A 333 15.88 -0.53 15.14
CA THR A 333 15.89 0.39 13.99
C THR A 333 16.95 1.46 14.15
N ASN A 334 17.28 2.17 13.08
CA ASN A 334 18.06 3.39 13.19
C ASN A 334 17.22 4.46 13.90
N PRO A 335 17.83 5.25 14.81
CA PRO A 335 17.15 6.34 15.48
C PRO A 335 16.51 7.28 14.45
N GLN A 336 15.21 7.56 14.59
CA GLN A 336 14.46 8.35 13.62
C GLN A 336 13.27 9.05 14.26
N VAL A 337 12.80 10.08 13.58
CA VAL A 337 11.57 10.80 13.94
C VAL A 337 10.61 10.84 12.76
N VAL A 338 9.33 10.66 13.05
CA VAL A 338 8.22 10.84 12.11
C VAL A 338 7.27 11.88 12.69
N ILE A 339 6.99 12.92 11.93
CA ILE A 339 6.12 14.03 12.33
C ILE A 339 4.98 14.09 11.33
N ARG A 340 3.74 14.00 11.80
CA ARG A 340 2.53 14.13 10.99
C ARG A 340 1.74 15.35 11.41
N TYR A 341 1.20 16.05 10.45
CA TYR A 341 0.28 17.16 10.64
C TYR A 341 -1.06 16.82 9.98
N HIS A 342 -2.17 17.09 10.64
CA HIS A 342 -3.46 17.05 9.96
C HIS A 342 -3.49 18.11 8.87
N SER A 343 -3.90 17.69 7.67
CA SER A 343 -3.97 18.55 6.51
C SER A 343 -5.29 18.33 5.76
N VAL A 344 -5.30 18.46 4.46
CA VAL A 344 -6.50 18.49 3.63
C VAL A 344 -6.66 17.23 2.79
N PRO A 345 -7.92 16.81 2.52
CA PRO A 345 -8.19 15.70 1.61
C PRO A 345 -7.79 16.03 0.16
N ASP A 346 -7.77 14.99 -0.67
CA ASP A 346 -7.60 15.11 -2.12
C ASP A 346 -8.66 16.04 -2.72
N GLY A 347 -8.24 16.97 -3.57
CA GLY A 347 -9.09 17.96 -4.24
C GLY A 347 -9.42 19.21 -3.45
N HIS A 348 -8.91 19.35 -2.24
CA HIS A 348 -9.03 20.61 -1.51
C HIS A 348 -8.24 21.74 -2.21
N VAL A 349 -8.73 22.99 -2.12
CA VAL A 349 -8.10 24.15 -2.76
C VAL A 349 -6.63 24.36 -2.35
N ASP A 350 -6.24 23.92 -1.17
CA ASP A 350 -4.88 24.03 -0.63
C ASP A 350 -3.99 22.82 -0.93
N GLU A 351 -4.55 21.72 -1.44
CA GLU A 351 -3.78 20.52 -1.75
C GLU A 351 -2.64 20.78 -2.74
N PRO A 352 -2.83 21.49 -3.86
CA PRO A 352 -1.74 21.77 -4.80
C PRO A 352 -0.56 22.49 -4.14
N ALA A 353 -0.83 23.45 -3.26
CA ALA A 353 0.22 24.17 -2.54
C ALA A 353 0.96 23.28 -1.53
N LEU A 354 0.27 22.38 -0.83
CA LEU A 354 0.86 21.41 0.09
C LEU A 354 1.70 20.37 -0.66
N VAL A 355 1.25 19.89 -1.82
CA VAL A 355 2.03 18.98 -2.67
C VAL A 355 3.32 19.65 -3.16
N VAL A 356 3.23 20.89 -3.66
CA VAL A 356 4.41 21.67 -4.08
C VAL A 356 5.35 21.93 -2.90
N LEU A 357 4.81 22.24 -1.71
CA LEU A 357 5.59 22.39 -0.49
C LEU A 357 6.37 21.10 -0.16
N GLY A 358 5.73 19.93 -0.22
CA GLY A 358 6.40 18.65 -0.01
C GLY A 358 7.55 18.42 -1.00
N GLN A 359 7.38 18.81 -2.25
CA GLN A 359 8.43 18.67 -3.26
C GLN A 359 9.60 19.64 -3.08
N LEU A 360 9.35 20.84 -2.54
CA LEU A 360 10.41 21.77 -2.15
C LEU A 360 11.31 21.19 -1.04
N LEU A 361 10.76 20.33 -0.19
CA LEU A 361 11.48 19.65 0.88
C LEU A 361 12.37 18.51 0.37
N ASN A 362 11.99 17.84 -0.72
CA ASN A 362 12.52 16.53 -1.12
C ASN A 362 13.67 16.58 -2.14
N GLY A 363 14.41 15.45 -2.17
CA GLY A 363 15.53 15.21 -3.08
C GLY A 363 16.81 15.91 -2.67
N ARG A 364 17.92 15.60 -3.34
CA ARG A 364 19.26 16.16 -3.01
C ARG A 364 19.34 17.68 -3.07
N THR A 365 18.47 18.33 -3.81
CA THR A 365 18.40 19.78 -3.92
C THR A 365 17.26 20.38 -3.11
N GLY A 366 16.52 19.56 -2.37
CA GLY A 366 15.43 19.96 -1.48
C GLY A 366 15.95 20.51 -0.15
N ARG A 367 15.10 21.24 0.54
CA ARG A 367 15.46 21.94 1.77
C ARG A 367 15.86 20.99 2.90
N LEU A 368 15.16 19.87 3.06
CA LEU A 368 15.48 18.91 4.11
C LEU A 368 16.85 18.26 3.89
N TYR A 369 17.15 17.83 2.66
CA TYR A 369 18.46 17.23 2.40
C TYR A 369 19.61 18.24 2.62
N LYS A 370 19.46 19.44 2.08
CA LYS A 370 20.47 20.49 2.27
C LYS A 370 20.65 20.87 3.73
N GLY A 371 19.55 21.20 4.41
CA GLY A 371 19.62 21.68 5.78
C GLY A 371 20.06 20.60 6.77
N LEU A 372 19.53 19.38 6.67
CA LEU A 372 19.75 18.33 7.68
C LEU A 372 20.94 17.43 7.36
N VAL A 373 21.17 17.12 6.06
CA VAL A 373 22.19 16.14 5.66
C VAL A 373 23.51 16.81 5.29
N GLU A 374 23.47 17.91 4.49
CA GLU A 374 24.68 18.59 4.03
C GLU A 374 25.17 19.62 5.05
N ASP A 375 24.34 20.57 5.48
CA ASP A 375 24.75 21.71 6.30
C ASP A 375 24.91 21.34 7.77
N GLN A 376 23.84 20.87 8.44
CA GLN A 376 23.85 20.56 9.88
C GLN A 376 24.40 19.17 10.19
N GLN A 377 24.40 18.26 9.22
CA GLN A 377 24.86 16.88 9.36
C GLN A 377 24.25 16.14 10.56
N VAL A 378 22.96 16.35 10.81
CA VAL A 378 22.21 15.67 11.87
C VAL A 378 21.47 14.43 11.38
N ALA A 379 21.18 14.33 10.08
CA ALA A 379 20.45 13.21 9.48
C ALA A 379 21.26 12.52 8.38
N THR A 380 20.93 11.24 8.12
CA THR A 380 21.39 10.49 6.94
C THR A 380 20.43 10.67 5.77
N ASN A 381 19.15 10.81 6.05
CA ASN A 381 18.10 11.14 5.09
C ASN A 381 16.98 11.91 5.78
N ALA A 382 16.24 12.68 5.00
CA ALA A 382 15.00 13.30 5.43
C ALA A 382 14.09 13.52 4.23
N SER A 383 12.79 13.41 4.44
CA SER A 383 11.76 13.61 3.41
C SER A 383 10.46 14.09 4.04
N GLY A 384 9.58 14.69 3.23
CA GLY A 384 8.25 15.07 3.69
C GLY A 384 7.31 15.31 2.52
N GLY A 385 6.00 15.23 2.75
CA GLY A 385 5.01 15.44 1.70
C GLY A 385 3.59 15.35 2.17
N GLN A 386 2.70 15.80 1.28
CA GLN A 386 1.26 15.72 1.41
C GLN A 386 0.77 14.35 0.96
N SER A 387 -0.12 13.75 1.75
CA SER A 387 -0.95 12.62 1.37
C SER A 387 -2.41 13.03 1.56
N GLY A 388 -3.12 13.25 0.46
CA GLY A 388 -4.56 13.45 0.45
C GLY A 388 -5.26 12.10 0.28
N PHE A 389 -6.13 11.75 1.22
CA PHE A 389 -7.09 10.66 1.09
C PHE A 389 -8.43 11.24 0.62
N LYS A 390 -9.42 10.39 0.39
CA LYS A 390 -10.72 10.87 -0.09
C LYS A 390 -11.42 11.81 0.90
N PHE A 391 -11.28 11.57 2.20
CA PHE A 391 -12.02 12.30 3.24
C PHE A 391 -11.14 13.16 4.15
N GLU A 392 -9.87 12.83 4.29
CA GLU A 392 -8.92 13.46 5.19
C GLU A 392 -7.55 13.60 4.50
N GLY A 393 -6.63 14.30 5.14
CA GLY A 393 -5.26 14.40 4.65
C GLY A 393 -4.24 14.54 5.76
N MET A 394 -3.00 14.19 5.44
CA MET A 394 -1.86 14.39 6.33
C MET A 394 -0.66 14.93 5.58
N PHE A 395 0.12 15.77 6.26
CA PHE A 395 1.45 16.16 5.83
C PHE A 395 2.47 15.48 6.73
N GLU A 396 3.27 14.58 6.18
CA GLU A 396 4.28 13.83 6.95
C GLU A 396 5.68 14.36 6.66
N VAL A 397 6.50 14.51 7.70
CA VAL A 397 7.95 14.75 7.60
C VAL A 397 8.67 13.75 8.47
N ARG A 398 9.72 13.13 7.93
CA ARG A 398 10.53 12.15 8.66
C ARG A 398 12.01 12.34 8.40
N GLY A 399 12.82 11.89 9.34
CA GLY A 399 14.26 11.90 9.19
C GLY A 399 14.92 10.83 10.06
N THR A 400 16.01 10.25 9.54
CA THR A 400 16.82 9.26 10.24
C THR A 400 18.08 9.94 10.76
N ALA A 401 18.35 9.81 12.03
CA ALA A 401 19.52 10.43 12.68
C ALA A 401 20.83 9.85 12.13
N LYS A 402 21.83 10.72 11.97
CA LYS A 402 23.20 10.32 11.68
C LYS A 402 23.83 9.73 12.94
N GLN A 403 24.79 8.85 12.78
CA GLN A 403 25.53 8.28 13.90
C GLN A 403 26.07 9.37 14.84
N GLY A 404 25.85 9.22 16.14
CA GLY A 404 26.20 10.20 17.16
C GLY A 404 25.25 11.39 17.28
N ARG A 405 24.10 11.35 16.60
CA ARG A 405 23.00 12.32 16.70
C ARG A 405 21.76 11.64 17.24
N THR A 406 20.86 12.42 17.83
CA THR A 406 19.60 11.93 18.39
C THR A 406 18.43 12.21 17.45
N PRO A 407 17.30 11.49 17.58
CA PRO A 407 16.07 11.82 16.86
C PRO A 407 15.60 13.26 17.13
N GLU A 408 15.84 13.80 18.33
CA GLU A 408 15.50 15.16 18.73
C GLU A 408 16.36 16.21 18.00
N ASP A 409 17.64 15.91 17.71
CA ASP A 409 18.46 16.78 16.86
C ASP A 409 17.84 16.90 15.47
N VAL A 410 17.34 15.78 14.92
CA VAL A 410 16.67 15.74 13.62
C VAL A 410 15.32 16.45 13.68
N GLU A 411 14.52 16.23 14.72
CA GLU A 411 13.24 16.89 14.96
C GLU A 411 13.41 18.42 14.99
N ALA A 412 14.35 18.91 15.79
CA ALA A 412 14.63 20.34 15.90
C ALA A 412 15.07 20.94 14.55
N ALA A 413 15.89 20.23 13.80
CA ALA A 413 16.33 20.67 12.48
C ALA A 413 15.18 20.69 11.45
N ILE A 414 14.26 19.69 11.49
CA ILE A 414 13.04 19.69 10.67
C ILE A 414 12.21 20.93 11.00
N TYR A 415 11.94 21.21 12.27
CA TYR A 415 11.16 22.40 12.65
C TYR A 415 11.81 23.70 12.17
N ALA A 416 13.13 23.80 12.26
CA ALA A 416 13.84 24.97 11.77
C ALA A 416 13.67 25.18 10.25
N GLU A 417 13.67 24.10 9.45
CA GLU A 417 13.44 24.20 8.00
C GLU A 417 11.99 24.52 7.68
N LEU A 418 11.03 23.94 8.40
CA LEU A 418 9.60 24.24 8.22
C LEU A 418 9.28 25.70 8.62
N GLU A 419 9.91 26.23 9.66
CA GLU A 419 9.72 27.62 10.09
C GLU A 419 10.22 28.63 9.05
N LYS A 420 11.32 28.31 8.34
CA LYS A 420 11.75 29.14 7.20
C LYS A 420 10.68 29.25 6.12
N LEU A 421 9.92 28.19 5.86
CA LEU A 421 8.82 28.21 4.88
C LEU A 421 7.65 29.12 5.31
N LYS A 422 7.50 29.42 6.61
CA LYS A 422 6.47 30.32 7.13
C LYS A 422 6.91 31.79 7.12
N THR A 423 8.23 32.05 7.17
CA THR A 423 8.79 33.38 7.40
C THR A 423 9.58 33.93 6.21
N GLU A 424 10.05 33.05 5.33
CA GLU A 424 10.87 33.40 4.18
C GLU A 424 10.20 32.98 2.88
N SER A 425 10.05 33.90 1.93
CA SER A 425 9.49 33.59 0.62
C SER A 425 10.38 32.62 -0.15
N VAL A 426 9.76 31.60 -0.77
CA VAL A 426 10.44 30.68 -1.69
C VAL A 426 10.86 31.44 -2.94
N SER A 427 12.11 31.25 -3.38
CA SER A 427 12.60 31.92 -4.59
C SER A 427 11.89 31.41 -5.85
N ASP A 428 11.71 32.29 -6.83
CA ASP A 428 11.12 31.95 -8.14
C ASP A 428 11.85 30.78 -8.81
N ARG A 429 13.16 30.73 -8.69
CA ARG A 429 14.00 29.64 -9.25
C ARG A 429 13.69 28.30 -8.60
N GLU A 430 13.53 28.27 -7.29
CA GLU A 430 13.23 27.05 -6.53
C GLU A 430 11.83 26.56 -6.85
N LEU A 431 10.86 27.46 -6.85
CA LEU A 431 9.48 27.15 -7.20
C LEU A 431 9.34 26.67 -8.65
N GLN A 432 9.97 27.34 -9.61
CA GLN A 432 9.93 26.95 -11.02
C GLN A 432 10.59 25.59 -11.26
N LYS A 433 11.68 25.27 -10.53
CA LYS A 433 12.31 23.95 -10.60
C LYS A 433 11.30 22.84 -10.23
N VAL A 434 10.57 23.01 -9.13
CA VAL A 434 9.59 22.02 -8.66
C VAL A 434 8.43 21.90 -9.65
N LYS A 435 7.90 23.00 -10.16
CA LYS A 435 6.84 22.98 -11.19
C LYS A 435 7.28 22.22 -12.45
N ASN A 436 8.50 22.43 -12.91
CA ASN A 436 9.07 21.70 -14.05
C ASN A 436 9.25 20.19 -13.75
N GLN A 437 9.62 19.84 -12.53
CA GLN A 437 9.73 18.45 -12.10
C GLN A 437 8.36 17.76 -12.07
N ASN A 438 7.32 18.45 -11.59
CA ASN A 438 5.94 17.99 -11.62
C ASN A 438 5.45 17.73 -13.04
N ALA A 439 5.60 18.71 -13.91
CA ALA A 439 5.19 18.59 -15.30
C ALA A 439 5.89 17.41 -15.99
N ALA A 440 7.21 17.25 -15.77
CA ALA A 440 7.98 16.14 -16.32
C ALA A 440 7.61 14.79 -15.72
N GLY A 441 7.26 14.74 -14.41
CA GLY A 441 6.75 13.55 -13.74
C GLY A 441 5.42 13.11 -14.33
N ASN A 442 4.45 14.00 -14.33
CA ASN A 442 3.12 13.76 -14.89
C ASN A 442 3.19 13.27 -16.35
N PHE A 443 4.01 13.92 -17.18
CA PHE A 443 4.21 13.49 -18.56
C PHE A 443 4.72 12.04 -18.68
N ARG A 444 5.66 11.63 -17.83
CA ARG A 444 6.18 10.25 -17.83
C ARG A 444 5.12 9.25 -17.39
N ASP A 445 4.37 9.59 -16.33
CA ASP A 445 3.36 8.71 -15.75
C ASP A 445 2.20 8.47 -16.74
N LEU A 446 1.77 9.52 -17.46
CA LEU A 446 0.72 9.41 -18.46
C LEU A 446 1.14 8.60 -19.71
N ARG A 447 2.43 8.32 -19.91
CA ARG A 447 2.90 7.49 -21.04
C ARG A 447 2.76 6.00 -20.76
N GLY A 448 2.86 5.57 -19.51
CA GLY A 448 2.70 4.18 -19.12
C GLY A 448 1.23 3.78 -19.05
N ASN A 449 0.82 2.67 -19.70
CA ASN A 449 -0.57 2.21 -19.68
C ASN A 449 -1.05 1.93 -18.25
N PHE A 450 -0.21 1.25 -17.47
CA PHE A 450 -0.54 0.88 -16.09
C PHE A 450 -0.73 2.11 -15.19
N LEU A 451 0.20 3.06 -15.22
CA LEU A 451 0.09 4.27 -14.41
C LEU A 451 -1.09 5.14 -14.82
N LEU A 452 -1.37 5.22 -16.12
CA LEU A 452 -2.53 5.96 -16.63
C LEU A 452 -3.84 5.30 -16.18
N MET A 453 -3.97 3.98 -16.33
CA MET A 453 -5.14 3.22 -15.87
C MET A 453 -5.37 3.44 -14.37
N MET A 454 -4.32 3.30 -13.54
CA MET A 454 -4.40 3.54 -12.10
C MET A 454 -4.85 4.97 -11.78
N GLN A 455 -4.23 5.98 -12.41
CA GLN A 455 -4.59 7.38 -12.16
C GLN A 455 -6.04 7.68 -12.55
N LEU A 456 -6.52 7.13 -13.66
CA LEU A 456 -7.92 7.28 -14.07
C LEU A 456 -8.88 6.74 -13.02
N LEU A 457 -8.63 5.52 -12.53
CA LEU A 457 -9.49 4.89 -11.53
C LEU A 457 -9.43 5.59 -10.18
N ILE A 458 -8.25 5.97 -9.69
CA ILE A 458 -8.09 6.67 -8.40
C ILE A 458 -8.77 8.05 -8.46
N ARG A 459 -8.58 8.80 -9.53
CA ARG A 459 -9.24 10.09 -9.71
C ARG A 459 -10.75 9.95 -9.82
N GLU A 460 -11.23 8.94 -10.56
CA GLU A 460 -12.65 8.64 -10.65
C GLU A 460 -13.27 8.31 -9.29
N ASN A 461 -12.54 7.59 -8.42
CA ASN A 461 -12.98 7.34 -7.05
C ASN A 461 -13.10 8.62 -6.21
N ASN A 462 -12.16 9.54 -6.37
CA ASN A 462 -12.04 10.70 -5.48
C ASN A 462 -12.85 11.90 -5.97
N ARG A 463 -12.69 12.30 -7.25
CA ARG A 463 -13.18 13.60 -7.75
C ARG A 463 -13.68 13.61 -9.19
N GLY A 464 -13.57 12.48 -9.91
CA GLY A 464 -13.79 12.37 -11.35
C GLY A 464 -12.47 12.32 -12.13
N TRP A 465 -12.45 11.46 -13.15
CA TRP A 465 -11.27 11.21 -13.97
C TRP A 465 -10.79 12.46 -14.74
N GLU A 466 -11.68 13.42 -15.04
CA GLU A 466 -11.38 14.66 -15.79
C GLU A 466 -10.28 15.48 -15.12
N THR A 467 -10.11 15.32 -13.82
CA THR A 467 -9.05 15.99 -13.04
C THR A 467 -7.64 15.63 -13.53
N ILE A 468 -7.46 14.54 -14.27
CA ILE A 468 -6.17 14.22 -14.91
C ILE A 468 -5.71 15.29 -15.89
N ASN A 469 -6.66 15.96 -16.54
CA ASN A 469 -6.41 17.03 -17.52
C ASN A 469 -6.38 18.43 -16.89
N THR A 470 -7.03 18.63 -15.75
CA THR A 470 -7.18 19.95 -15.12
C THR A 470 -6.16 20.23 -14.01
N ASP A 471 -5.83 19.23 -13.20
CA ASP A 471 -4.91 19.38 -12.06
C ASP A 471 -3.52 19.94 -12.41
N PRO A 472 -2.88 19.60 -13.54
CA PRO A 472 -1.57 20.16 -13.87
C PRO A 472 -1.54 21.68 -13.82
N SER A 473 -2.63 22.34 -14.22
CA SER A 473 -2.76 23.79 -14.18
C SER A 473 -2.84 24.36 -12.75
N LEU A 474 -3.39 23.59 -11.81
CA LEU A 474 -3.48 24.00 -10.41
C LEU A 474 -2.09 24.01 -9.75
N TYR A 475 -1.27 23.01 -10.03
CA TYR A 475 0.12 22.98 -9.53
C TYR A 475 0.98 24.10 -10.14
N ASP A 476 0.78 24.42 -11.42
CA ASP A 476 1.49 25.51 -12.09
C ASP A 476 1.06 26.90 -11.54
N ALA A 477 -0.17 27.03 -11.07
CA ALA A 477 -0.69 28.28 -10.52
C ALA A 477 -0.17 28.60 -9.12
N VAL A 478 0.39 27.62 -8.38
CA VAL A 478 0.88 27.81 -7.00
C VAL A 478 1.94 28.93 -6.93
N THR A 479 1.76 29.84 -5.98
CA THR A 479 2.67 30.97 -5.73
C THR A 479 3.52 30.76 -4.47
N ALA A 480 4.56 31.56 -4.28
CA ALA A 480 5.36 31.58 -3.06
C ALA A 480 4.53 31.99 -1.83
N ASP A 481 3.54 32.87 -2.02
CA ASP A 481 2.61 33.29 -0.96
C ASP A 481 1.68 32.13 -0.55
N ASP A 482 1.24 31.29 -1.50
CA ASP A 482 0.47 30.08 -1.20
C ASP A 482 1.29 29.10 -0.35
N ILE A 483 2.57 28.88 -0.67
CA ILE A 483 3.45 28.03 0.12
C ILE A 483 3.57 28.55 1.56
N MET A 484 3.82 29.85 1.73
CA MET A 484 3.92 30.47 3.06
C MET A 484 2.60 30.35 3.83
N ARG A 485 1.47 30.60 3.17
CA ARG A 485 0.13 30.51 3.75
C ARG A 485 -0.18 29.09 4.24
N VAL A 486 -0.01 28.07 3.39
CA VAL A 486 -0.30 26.67 3.79
C VAL A 486 0.66 26.17 4.86
N ALA A 487 1.95 26.53 4.80
CA ALA A 487 2.91 26.21 5.85
C ALA A 487 2.49 26.80 7.21
N THR A 488 2.03 28.05 7.22
CA THR A 488 1.55 28.72 8.42
C THR A 488 0.23 28.12 8.95
N THR A 489 -0.67 27.74 8.05
CA THR A 489 -1.99 27.23 8.41
C THR A 489 -1.95 25.82 8.96
N TYR A 490 -1.19 24.92 8.32
CA TYR A 490 -1.28 23.47 8.59
C TYR A 490 -0.11 22.94 9.42
N LEU A 491 1.09 23.53 9.34
CA LEU A 491 2.27 22.99 10.05
C LEU A 491 2.42 23.63 11.44
N THR A 492 1.39 23.49 12.28
CA THR A 492 1.36 24.08 13.62
C THR A 492 1.61 23.04 14.72
N PRO A 493 2.08 23.45 15.90
CA PRO A 493 2.29 22.54 17.01
C PRO A 493 1.02 21.77 17.43
N GLU A 494 -0.13 22.42 17.35
CA GLU A 494 -1.42 21.85 17.80
C GLU A 494 -1.87 20.72 16.89
N THR A 495 -1.60 20.81 15.58
CA THR A 495 -2.07 19.84 14.57
C THR A 495 -1.14 18.67 14.35
N ARG A 496 0.01 18.61 15.08
CA ARG A 496 1.03 17.60 14.84
C ARG A 496 0.97 16.43 15.82
N ALA A 497 1.36 15.27 15.31
CA ALA A 497 1.74 14.11 16.10
C ALA A 497 3.18 13.72 15.79
N VAL A 498 3.95 13.31 16.79
CA VAL A 498 5.37 12.98 16.69
C VAL A 498 5.60 11.57 17.19
N ALA A 499 6.27 10.74 16.38
CA ALA A 499 6.80 9.45 16.82
C ALA A 499 8.33 9.49 16.81
N ILE A 500 8.92 9.21 17.94
CA ILE A 500 10.36 9.09 18.13
C ILE A 500 10.70 7.61 18.30
N TYR A 501 11.63 7.13 17.49
CA TYR A 501 12.14 5.79 17.56
C TYR A 501 13.60 5.84 17.97
N TYR A 502 13.92 5.28 19.12
CA TYR A 502 15.29 5.01 19.51
C TYR A 502 15.67 3.59 19.07
N ARG A 503 16.96 3.42 18.82
CA ARG A 503 17.47 2.07 18.72
C ARG A 503 17.32 1.42 20.08
N GLU A 504 16.57 0.31 20.12
CA GLU A 504 16.61 -0.56 21.29
C GLU A 504 18.08 -0.92 21.51
N ALA A 505 18.56 -0.70 22.72
CA ALA A 505 19.84 -1.25 23.10
C ALA A 505 19.62 -2.77 23.10
N GLY A 506 19.76 -3.37 21.95
CA GLY A 506 20.06 -4.79 21.90
C GLY A 506 21.26 -4.99 22.83
N ASP A 507 21.50 -6.15 23.34
CA ASP A 507 22.66 -6.51 24.15
C ASP A 507 24.03 -6.16 23.49
N SER A 508 24.07 -5.09 22.71
CA SER A 508 25.20 -4.56 21.93
C SER A 508 26.21 -3.74 22.74
N THR A 509 26.01 -3.63 24.04
CA THR A 509 27.10 -3.29 24.94
C THR A 509 27.78 -4.59 25.33
N GLU A 510 28.59 -5.16 24.46
CA GLU A 510 29.37 -6.37 24.66
C GLU A 510 28.67 -7.67 24.19
N ASP A 511 28.24 -7.72 22.91
CA ASP A 511 28.12 -9.02 22.28
C ASP A 511 29.56 -9.56 22.10
N PRO A 512 29.99 -10.54 22.88
CA PRO A 512 31.36 -11.07 22.79
C PRO A 512 31.72 -11.53 21.38
N LEU A 513 30.71 -11.85 20.56
CA LEU A 513 30.85 -12.27 19.16
C LEU A 513 31.20 -11.12 18.20
N LEU A 514 31.01 -9.87 18.64
CA LEU A 514 31.34 -8.68 17.85
C LEU A 514 32.60 -7.96 18.35
N GLU A 515 33.23 -8.49 19.40
CA GLU A 515 34.46 -7.92 19.96
C GLU A 515 35.62 -8.11 18.95
N GLY A 516 36.33 -7.02 18.66
CA GLY A 516 37.43 -7.03 17.69
C GLY A 516 37.05 -6.75 16.24
N LEU A 517 35.75 -6.79 15.86
CA LEU A 517 35.30 -6.51 14.50
C LEU A 517 35.19 -4.99 14.23
N ASP A 518 35.54 -4.58 13.02
CA ASP A 518 35.30 -3.21 12.56
C ASP A 518 33.82 -2.97 12.21
N ASP A 519 33.45 -1.70 11.92
CA ASP A 519 32.06 -1.31 11.68
C ASP A 519 31.43 -2.00 10.45
N ALA A 520 32.22 -2.29 9.41
CA ALA A 520 31.75 -2.97 8.19
C ALA A 520 31.54 -4.46 8.47
N GLU A 521 32.43 -5.08 9.21
CA GLU A 521 32.34 -6.48 9.65
C GLU A 521 31.16 -6.69 10.60
N ARG A 522 30.94 -5.80 11.56
CA ARG A 522 29.77 -5.81 12.47
C ARG A 522 28.46 -5.72 11.69
N GLN A 523 28.39 -4.87 10.68
CA GLN A 523 27.21 -4.75 9.83
C GLN A 523 26.96 -6.03 9.03
N GLN A 524 28.03 -6.67 8.52
CA GLN A 524 27.94 -7.92 7.77
C GLN A 524 27.50 -9.09 8.67
N VAL A 525 28.06 -9.23 9.86
CA VAL A 525 27.67 -10.22 10.86
C VAL A 525 26.21 -10.03 11.29
N SER A 526 25.75 -8.80 11.44
CA SER A 526 24.34 -8.48 11.76
C SER A 526 23.37 -8.90 10.65
N GLN A 527 23.75 -8.71 9.38
CA GLN A 527 22.95 -9.21 8.24
C GLN A 527 22.87 -10.73 8.21
N ILE A 528 24.00 -11.39 8.46
CA ILE A 528 24.06 -12.85 8.51
C ILE A 528 23.26 -13.39 9.70
N ARG A 529 23.28 -12.73 10.86
CA ARG A 529 22.45 -13.08 12.02
C ARG A 529 20.96 -13.06 11.67
N THR A 530 20.51 -12.06 10.93
CA THR A 530 19.11 -11.96 10.48
C THR A 530 18.74 -13.11 9.54
N MET A 531 19.63 -13.49 8.63
CA MET A 531 19.43 -14.62 7.73
C MET A 531 19.40 -15.96 8.49
N ILE A 532 20.32 -16.17 9.45
CA ILE A 532 20.41 -17.37 10.29
C ILE A 532 19.13 -17.59 11.11
N ARG A 533 18.52 -16.52 11.62
CA ARG A 533 17.24 -16.62 12.38
C ARG A 533 16.09 -17.19 11.56
N GLN A 534 16.12 -17.07 10.24
CA GLN A 534 15.08 -17.56 9.32
C GLN A 534 15.36 -18.99 8.80
N MET A 535 16.51 -19.57 9.11
CA MET A 535 16.91 -20.90 8.63
C MET A 535 16.38 -22.00 9.55
N ASP A 536 15.97 -23.12 8.95
CA ASP A 536 15.68 -24.35 9.68
C ASP A 536 16.97 -25.08 10.11
N GLU A 537 16.82 -26.08 10.98
CA GLU A 537 17.95 -26.85 11.52
C GLU A 537 18.81 -27.52 10.42
N ALA A 538 18.19 -28.00 9.33
CA ALA A 538 18.89 -28.65 8.23
C ALA A 538 19.72 -27.65 7.42
N ALA A 539 19.16 -26.48 7.10
CA ALA A 539 19.85 -25.40 6.42
C ALA A 539 21.00 -24.82 7.26
N LEU A 540 20.80 -24.68 8.57
CA LEU A 540 21.84 -24.22 9.50
C LEU A 540 23.03 -25.21 9.56
N LYS A 541 22.79 -26.50 9.62
CA LYS A 541 23.84 -27.52 9.58
C LYS A 541 24.61 -27.49 8.26
N GLN A 542 23.91 -27.31 7.15
CA GLN A 542 24.57 -27.20 5.84
C GLN A 542 25.40 -25.91 5.74
N PHE A 543 24.88 -24.79 6.23
CA PHE A 543 25.60 -23.52 6.27
C PHE A 543 26.86 -23.59 7.14
N LEU A 544 26.77 -24.23 8.32
CA LEU A 544 27.92 -24.44 9.20
C LEU A 544 29.02 -25.27 8.52
N ALA A 545 28.65 -26.38 7.89
CA ALA A 545 29.59 -27.23 7.16
C ALA A 545 30.28 -26.47 6.00
N GLN A 546 29.57 -25.62 5.29
CA GLN A 546 30.17 -24.77 4.26
C GLN A 546 31.09 -23.68 4.84
N ALA A 547 30.73 -23.08 5.95
CA ALA A 547 31.55 -22.09 6.65
C ALA A 547 32.85 -22.71 7.20
N GLU A 548 32.81 -23.96 7.70
CA GLU A 548 33.99 -24.73 8.15
C GLU A 548 34.93 -25.08 6.99
N GLN A 549 34.38 -25.49 5.83
CA GLN A 549 35.18 -25.76 4.63
C GLN A 549 35.84 -24.49 4.06
N ALA A 550 35.10 -23.35 4.07
CA ALA A 550 35.64 -22.07 3.65
C ALA A 550 36.66 -21.51 4.63
N GLY A 551 36.52 -21.81 5.93
CA GLY A 551 37.40 -21.29 7.00
C GLY A 551 38.89 -21.60 6.83
N ALA A 552 39.23 -22.65 6.10
CA ALA A 552 40.63 -23.00 5.78
C ALA A 552 41.26 -22.05 4.73
N GLN A 553 40.48 -21.19 4.08
CA GLN A 553 40.91 -20.26 3.02
C GLN A 553 40.63 -18.78 3.34
N VAL A 554 40.14 -18.47 4.57
CA VAL A 554 39.81 -17.09 4.98
C VAL A 554 41.10 -16.31 5.22
N PRO A 555 41.25 -15.11 4.63
CA PRO A 555 42.36 -14.22 4.90
C PRO A 555 42.49 -13.88 6.39
N PRO A 556 43.71 -13.67 6.91
CA PRO A 556 43.94 -13.35 8.33
C PRO A 556 43.11 -12.20 8.86
N GLU A 557 42.84 -11.19 8.03
CA GLU A 557 42.06 -9.99 8.33
C GLU A 557 40.55 -10.26 8.50
N SER A 558 40.01 -11.41 8.07
CA SER A 558 38.60 -11.76 8.19
C SER A 558 38.35 -12.98 9.08
N GLN A 559 39.35 -13.43 9.82
CA GLN A 559 39.24 -14.64 10.68
C GLN A 559 38.29 -14.39 11.86
N ASP A 560 38.30 -13.22 12.45
CA ASP A 560 37.44 -12.85 13.59
C ASP A 560 35.97 -12.79 13.18
N MET A 561 35.66 -12.23 12.01
CA MET A 561 34.32 -12.26 11.44
C MET A 561 33.85 -13.69 11.13
N ALA A 562 34.70 -14.53 10.57
CA ALA A 562 34.36 -15.94 10.29
C ALA A 562 34.13 -16.76 11.57
N ALA A 563 34.85 -16.45 12.65
CA ALA A 563 34.61 -17.03 13.96
C ALA A 563 33.26 -16.62 14.52
N ALA A 564 32.96 -15.31 14.52
CA ALA A 564 31.67 -14.75 14.98
C ALA A 564 30.48 -15.39 14.24
N ILE A 565 30.56 -15.57 12.93
CA ILE A 565 29.50 -16.20 12.13
C ILE A 565 29.29 -17.69 12.55
N ARG A 566 30.35 -18.44 12.78
CA ARG A 566 30.25 -19.86 13.22
C ARG A 566 29.61 -19.99 14.59
N ASP A 567 29.98 -19.10 15.52
CA ASP A 567 29.44 -19.08 16.87
C ASP A 567 27.95 -18.73 16.86
N LEU A 568 27.52 -17.77 16.02
CA LEU A 568 26.11 -17.46 15.81
C LEU A 568 25.29 -18.66 15.30
N VAL A 569 25.81 -19.40 14.32
CA VAL A 569 25.10 -20.60 13.80
C VAL A 569 25.03 -21.69 14.86
N THR A 570 26.09 -21.87 15.62
CA THR A 570 26.14 -22.87 16.70
C THR A 570 25.13 -22.52 17.80
N GLN A 571 25.10 -21.28 18.25
CA GLN A 571 24.12 -20.80 19.22
C GLN A 571 22.69 -21.02 18.74
N ARG A 572 22.39 -20.72 17.47
CA ARG A 572 21.06 -20.94 16.91
C ARG A 572 20.66 -22.40 16.82
N LEU A 573 21.61 -23.30 16.53
CA LEU A 573 21.37 -24.75 16.55
C LEU A 573 21.08 -25.27 17.97
N GLU A 574 21.76 -24.73 18.98
CA GLU A 574 21.48 -25.04 20.39
C GLU A 574 20.09 -24.59 20.83
N GLU A 575 19.67 -23.38 20.43
CA GLU A 575 18.32 -22.86 20.69
C GLU A 575 17.24 -23.78 20.09
N LEU A 576 17.41 -24.22 18.85
CA LEU A 576 16.47 -25.14 18.17
C LEU A 576 16.50 -26.56 18.73
N GLY A 577 17.64 -27.00 19.24
CA GLY A 577 17.81 -28.33 19.84
C GLY A 577 17.39 -28.45 21.30
N GLY A 578 17.35 -27.33 22.04
CA GLY A 578 16.98 -27.28 23.47
C GLY A 578 15.45 -27.23 23.75
N GLY A 579 14.64 -27.15 22.71
CA GLY A 579 13.17 -27.11 22.78
C GLY A 579 12.48 -28.49 22.64
N ARG A 580 13.14 -29.58 23.00
CA ARG A 580 12.53 -30.92 23.03
C ARG A 580 12.32 -31.41 24.44
#